data_0be3bcef5ff02d40f76fb16cb80e73e4
#
_entry.id   0be3bcef5ff02d40f76fb16cb80e73e4
#
_cell.length_a   1.000
_cell.length_b   1.000
_cell.length_c   1.000
_cell.angle_alpha   90.00
_cell.angle_beta   90.00
_cell.angle_gamma   90.00
#
_symmetry.space_group_name_H-M   'P 1'
#
loop_
_entity.id
_entity.type
_entity.pdbx_description
1 polymer ?
#
loop_
_entity_poly.entity_id
_entity_poly.type
_entity_poly.pdbx_seq_one_letter_code
_entity_poly.pdbx_strand_id
1 'polypeptide(L)'
;IGAQECTGCTESLLRATHPTVENLVLETISLEYHEVLSAAFGHQVEENKHNALEKYKGQYVLVVDGSIPLKDNGIYCMVAGEPIVDHIRKAAEGAAAIIAIGSCSAWGGVAAAGVNPTGAVSLQEVLPGKTVINIPGCPPNPHNFLATVAHIITYGKPPKLDDKNRPTFAYGRLIHEHCERRPHFDAGRFAKEFGDEGHREGWCLYHLGCKGPETYGNCSTLQFCDVGGVWPVAIGHP
;
A
#
# COMPACT_ATOMS: atom_id res chain seq x y z
N ILE A 1 -0.53 -9.14 7.71
CA ILE A 1 0.47 -10.20 7.46
C ILE A 1 1.55 -9.63 6.56
N GLY A 2 2.83 -9.70 7.02
CA GLY A 2 4.02 -9.29 6.29
C GLY A 2 4.63 -10.44 5.49
N ALA A 3 4.86 -10.25 4.19
CA ALA A 3 5.55 -11.18 3.32
C ALA A 3 6.98 -10.67 3.02
N GLN A 4 7.47 -10.70 1.78
CA GLN A 4 8.75 -10.05 1.44
C GLN A 4 8.56 -8.53 1.40
N GLU A 5 8.85 -7.85 2.50
CA GLU A 5 8.58 -6.44 2.69
C GLU A 5 9.74 -5.72 3.41
N CYS A 6 9.70 -4.40 3.43
CA CYS A 6 10.71 -3.56 4.10
C CYS A 6 10.13 -2.80 5.32
N THR A 7 8.92 -3.15 5.75
CA THR A 7 8.14 -2.47 6.80
C THR A 7 7.69 -1.03 6.43
N GLY A 8 8.01 -0.56 5.22
CA GLY A 8 7.73 0.81 4.80
C GLY A 8 6.24 1.16 4.77
N CYS A 9 5.37 0.21 4.46
CA CYS A 9 3.92 0.44 4.46
C CYS A 9 3.39 0.58 5.90
N THR A 10 3.88 -0.22 6.84
CA THR A 10 3.60 -0.09 8.27
C THR A 10 4.14 1.24 8.82
N GLU A 11 5.39 1.62 8.50
CA GLU A 11 5.97 2.92 8.84
C GLU A 11 5.12 4.09 8.33
N SER A 12 4.64 4.00 7.08
CA SER A 12 3.74 5.00 6.51
C SER A 12 2.46 5.14 7.34
N LEU A 13 1.86 4.02 7.75
CA LEU A 13 0.65 4.02 8.58
C LEU A 13 0.90 4.65 9.96
N LEU A 14 2.06 4.37 10.59
CA LEU A 14 2.43 4.96 11.87
C LEU A 14 2.58 6.49 11.82
N ARG A 15 2.75 7.04 10.63
CA ARG A 15 2.85 8.49 10.40
C ARG A 15 1.52 9.19 10.10
N ALA A 16 0.44 8.45 10.05
CA ALA A 16 -0.89 9.04 9.89
C ALA A 16 -1.25 9.95 11.06
N THR A 17 -1.89 11.05 10.80
CA THR A 17 -2.23 12.08 11.79
C THR A 17 -3.73 12.23 12.01
N HIS A 18 -4.57 11.84 11.03
CA HIS A 18 -6.03 11.93 11.09
C HIS A 18 -6.74 10.77 10.37
N PRO A 19 -7.12 9.69 11.09
CA PRO A 19 -6.79 9.38 12.48
C PRO A 19 -5.32 9.02 12.66
N THR A 20 -4.81 9.15 13.87
CA THR A 20 -3.52 8.55 14.23
C THR A 20 -3.64 7.03 14.25
N VAL A 21 -2.51 6.33 14.17
CA VAL A 21 -2.51 4.86 14.31
C VAL A 21 -3.05 4.44 15.68
N GLU A 22 -2.82 5.23 16.70
CA GLU A 22 -3.36 5.02 18.05
C GLU A 22 -4.90 5.02 18.02
N ASN A 23 -5.52 6.06 17.47
CA ASN A 23 -6.99 6.11 17.32
C ASN A 23 -7.53 4.97 16.47
N LEU A 24 -6.80 4.59 15.39
CA LEU A 24 -7.20 3.47 14.56
C LEU A 24 -7.26 2.18 15.37
N VAL A 25 -6.18 1.85 16.08
CA VAL A 25 -6.03 0.55 16.78
C VAL A 25 -6.82 0.49 18.09
N LEU A 26 -6.95 1.60 18.82
CA LEU A 26 -7.63 1.60 20.12
C LEU A 26 -9.14 1.89 20.02
N GLU A 27 -9.58 2.61 18.99
CA GLU A 27 -10.97 3.09 18.93
C GLU A 27 -11.75 2.57 17.72
N THR A 28 -11.07 2.25 16.59
CA THR A 28 -11.75 1.99 15.32
C THR A 28 -11.74 0.54 14.92
N ILE A 29 -10.61 -0.17 15.11
CA ILE A 29 -10.44 -1.59 14.75
C ILE A 29 -9.91 -2.39 15.93
N SER A 30 -10.03 -3.72 15.85
CA SER A 30 -9.25 -4.64 16.67
C SER A 30 -8.09 -5.18 15.83
N LEU A 31 -6.86 -4.89 16.25
CA LEU A 31 -5.65 -5.41 15.62
C LEU A 31 -5.33 -6.79 16.21
N GLU A 32 -5.80 -7.83 15.55
CA GLU A 32 -5.67 -9.20 16.07
C GLU A 32 -4.27 -9.80 15.86
N TYR A 33 -3.60 -9.43 14.76
CA TYR A 33 -2.29 -9.95 14.40
C TYR A 33 -1.51 -8.96 13.52
N HIS A 34 -0.25 -8.73 13.89
CA HIS A 34 0.72 -8.03 13.07
C HIS A 34 2.14 -8.40 13.52
N GLU A 35 3.00 -8.83 12.62
CA GLU A 35 4.33 -9.34 12.92
C GLU A 35 5.20 -8.34 13.69
N VAL A 36 5.02 -7.04 13.45
CA VAL A 36 5.85 -5.97 14.02
C VAL A 36 5.18 -5.29 15.22
N LEU A 37 3.85 -5.26 15.29
CA LEU A 37 3.10 -4.49 16.30
C LEU A 37 2.51 -5.35 17.41
N SER A 38 2.32 -6.65 17.21
CA SER A 38 1.77 -7.54 18.25
C SER A 38 2.73 -7.67 19.43
N ALA A 39 2.22 -7.56 20.66
CA ALA A 39 3.02 -7.77 21.85
C ALA A 39 3.36 -9.25 22.10
N ALA A 40 2.48 -10.17 21.68
CA ALA A 40 2.71 -11.60 21.74
C ALA A 40 3.71 -12.06 20.67
N PHE A 41 4.47 -13.12 20.95
CA PHE A 41 5.43 -13.71 20.01
C PHE A 41 5.47 -15.24 20.12
N GLY A 42 6.14 -15.91 19.16
CA GLY A 42 6.30 -17.36 19.11
C GLY A 42 4.96 -18.10 19.06
N HIS A 43 4.82 -19.17 19.82
CA HIS A 43 3.60 -19.98 19.86
C HIS A 43 2.36 -19.19 20.25
N GLN A 44 2.50 -18.22 21.17
CA GLN A 44 1.38 -17.41 21.64
C GLN A 44 0.78 -16.55 20.52
N VAL A 45 1.58 -15.89 19.71
CA VAL A 45 1.05 -15.06 18.59
C VAL A 45 0.45 -15.92 17.50
N GLU A 46 1.02 -17.10 17.22
CA GLU A 46 0.44 -18.03 16.24
C GLU A 46 -0.91 -18.60 16.71
N GLU A 47 -1.04 -18.95 17.98
CA GLU A 47 -2.31 -19.35 18.58
C GLU A 47 -3.34 -18.22 18.52
N ASN A 48 -2.96 -17.00 18.88
CA ASN A 48 -3.83 -15.83 18.79
C ASN A 48 -4.32 -15.60 17.35
N LYS A 49 -3.40 -15.68 16.37
CA LYS A 49 -3.76 -15.60 14.94
C LYS A 49 -4.77 -16.67 14.55
N HIS A 50 -4.50 -17.92 14.90
CA HIS A 50 -5.41 -19.04 14.59
C HIS A 50 -6.78 -18.83 15.21
N ASN A 51 -6.83 -18.48 16.48
CA ASN A 51 -8.09 -18.21 17.21
C ASN A 51 -8.87 -17.05 16.59
N ALA A 52 -8.17 -15.98 16.15
CA ALA A 52 -8.80 -14.84 15.49
C ALA A 52 -9.42 -15.23 14.13
N LEU A 53 -8.71 -16.01 13.32
CA LEU A 53 -9.21 -16.51 12.02
C LEU A 53 -10.49 -17.35 12.16
N GLU A 54 -10.56 -18.19 13.19
CA GLU A 54 -11.74 -19.01 13.47
C GLU A 54 -12.89 -18.18 14.06
N LYS A 55 -12.61 -17.41 15.09
CA LYS A 55 -13.60 -16.61 15.83
C LYS A 55 -14.28 -15.56 14.98
N TYR A 56 -13.51 -14.88 14.12
CA TYR A 56 -14.00 -13.77 13.31
C TYR A 56 -14.18 -14.13 11.84
N LYS A 57 -14.31 -15.40 11.50
CA LYS A 57 -14.53 -15.87 10.12
C LYS A 57 -15.67 -15.10 9.45
N GLY A 58 -15.40 -14.52 8.28
CA GLY A 58 -16.35 -13.69 7.54
C GLY A 58 -16.48 -12.24 8.04
N GLN A 59 -15.71 -11.83 9.04
CA GLN A 59 -15.82 -10.50 9.65
C GLN A 59 -14.52 -9.72 9.65
N TYR A 60 -13.36 -10.36 9.46
CA TYR A 60 -12.07 -9.67 9.47
C TYR A 60 -11.64 -9.22 8.08
N VAL A 61 -10.83 -8.18 8.06
CA VAL A 61 -10.12 -7.71 6.88
C VAL A 61 -8.70 -8.27 6.91
N LEU A 62 -8.32 -9.00 5.86
CA LEU A 62 -6.93 -9.42 5.67
C LEU A 62 -6.16 -8.33 4.96
N VAL A 63 -5.10 -7.83 5.59
CA VAL A 63 -4.15 -6.90 4.97
C VAL A 63 -2.82 -7.60 4.78
N VAL A 64 -2.28 -7.57 3.57
CA VAL A 64 -0.98 -8.18 3.25
C VAL A 64 -0.03 -7.09 2.75
N ASP A 65 1.13 -6.97 3.40
CA ASP A 65 2.27 -6.15 2.98
C ASP A 65 3.36 -7.05 2.39
N GLY A 66 4.01 -6.57 1.34
CA GLY A 66 5.10 -7.32 0.70
C GLY A 66 4.67 -8.24 -0.44
N SER A 67 5.64 -8.64 -1.25
CA SER A 67 5.47 -9.62 -2.32
C SER A 67 5.57 -11.05 -1.81
N ILE A 68 4.96 -11.99 -2.51
CA ILE A 68 4.87 -13.37 -2.06
C ILE A 68 5.84 -14.25 -2.88
N PRO A 69 6.91 -14.79 -2.30
CA PRO A 69 7.81 -15.68 -3.01
C PRO A 69 7.18 -17.05 -3.22
N LEU A 70 7.22 -17.55 -4.45
CA LEU A 70 6.69 -18.88 -4.80
C LEU A 70 7.77 -19.88 -5.16
N LYS A 71 8.98 -19.42 -5.49
CA LYS A 71 10.07 -20.32 -5.87
C LYS A 71 10.46 -21.23 -4.70
N ASP A 72 10.88 -22.45 -5.04
CA ASP A 72 11.31 -23.47 -4.07
C ASP A 72 10.28 -23.67 -2.93
N ASN A 73 8.99 -23.73 -3.29
CA ASN A 73 7.86 -23.87 -2.37
C ASN A 73 7.73 -22.75 -1.33
N GLY A 74 8.19 -21.52 -1.66
CA GLY A 74 8.01 -20.36 -0.81
C GLY A 74 9.01 -20.20 0.34
N ILE A 75 10.09 -20.97 0.35
CA ILE A 75 11.09 -20.98 1.45
C ILE A 75 11.77 -19.62 1.70
N TYR A 76 11.68 -18.70 0.75
CA TYR A 76 12.29 -17.36 0.85
C TYR A 76 11.54 -16.39 1.77
N CYS A 77 10.37 -16.79 2.28
CA CYS A 77 9.66 -16.07 3.34
C CYS A 77 8.92 -17.09 4.22
N MET A 78 9.48 -17.35 5.40
CA MET A 78 9.00 -18.34 6.35
C MET A 78 8.57 -17.67 7.65
N VAL A 79 7.40 -18.03 8.17
CA VAL A 79 6.91 -17.61 9.48
C VAL A 79 6.49 -18.84 10.25
N ALA A 80 6.92 -18.95 11.49
CA ALA A 80 6.62 -20.09 12.38
C ALA A 80 6.92 -21.49 11.76
N GLY A 81 7.90 -21.56 10.85
CA GLY A 81 8.29 -22.80 10.18
C GLY A 81 7.48 -23.16 8.93
N GLU A 82 6.53 -22.33 8.52
CA GLU A 82 5.70 -22.50 7.33
C GLU A 82 5.92 -21.38 6.30
N PRO A 83 5.80 -21.65 4.99
CA PRO A 83 5.86 -20.61 3.97
C PRO A 83 4.73 -19.58 4.16
N ILE A 84 5.08 -18.30 4.00
CA ILE A 84 4.11 -17.21 4.15
C ILE A 84 2.92 -17.34 3.21
N VAL A 85 3.10 -17.92 2.04
CA VAL A 85 2.02 -18.16 1.08
C VAL A 85 0.90 -19.04 1.64
N ASP A 86 1.23 -20.00 2.50
CA ASP A 86 0.25 -20.90 3.11
C ASP A 86 -0.53 -20.19 4.22
N HIS A 87 0.14 -19.36 5.03
CA HIS A 87 -0.52 -18.45 5.97
C HIS A 87 -1.50 -17.50 5.28
N ILE A 88 -1.09 -16.90 4.16
CA ILE A 88 -1.93 -15.97 3.39
C ILE A 88 -3.15 -16.68 2.81
N ARG A 89 -2.96 -17.86 2.20
CA ARG A 89 -4.08 -18.64 1.63
C ARG A 89 -5.09 -19.01 2.71
N LYS A 90 -4.63 -19.54 3.83
CA LYS A 90 -5.47 -19.88 4.97
C LYS A 90 -6.23 -18.67 5.51
N ALA A 91 -5.54 -17.55 5.72
CA ALA A 91 -6.17 -16.31 6.18
C ALA A 91 -7.17 -15.73 5.16
N ALA A 92 -6.93 -15.92 3.86
CA ALA A 92 -7.84 -15.44 2.83
C ALA A 92 -9.17 -16.22 2.73
N GLU A 93 -9.24 -17.46 3.23
CA GLU A 93 -10.46 -18.28 3.14
C GLU A 93 -11.65 -17.64 3.83
N GLY A 94 -11.44 -17.10 5.02
CA GLY A 94 -12.49 -16.51 5.87
C GLY A 94 -12.51 -14.98 5.88
N ALA A 95 -11.72 -14.29 5.06
CA ALA A 95 -11.67 -12.85 5.07
C ALA A 95 -12.91 -12.22 4.42
N ALA A 96 -13.50 -11.20 5.07
CA ALA A 96 -14.59 -10.41 4.52
C ALA A 96 -14.10 -9.46 3.41
N ALA A 97 -12.87 -8.97 3.53
CA ALA A 97 -12.19 -8.18 2.51
C ALA A 97 -10.68 -8.48 2.55
N ILE A 98 -10.01 -8.31 1.41
CA ILE A 98 -8.57 -8.56 1.26
C ILE A 98 -7.94 -7.31 0.67
N ILE A 99 -6.91 -6.78 1.33
CA ILE A 99 -6.19 -5.57 0.92
C ILE A 99 -4.72 -5.92 0.68
N ALA A 100 -4.22 -5.59 -0.49
CA ALA A 100 -2.79 -5.56 -0.81
C ALA A 100 -2.27 -4.15 -0.58
N ILE A 101 -1.50 -3.93 0.49
CA ILE A 101 -0.91 -2.64 0.80
C ILE A 101 0.50 -2.56 0.22
N GLY A 102 0.79 -1.45 -0.46
CA GLY A 102 2.08 -1.23 -1.10
C GLY A 102 2.22 -1.87 -2.48
N SER A 103 3.18 -1.36 -3.26
CA SER A 103 3.46 -1.86 -4.62
C SER A 103 3.98 -3.29 -4.61
N CYS A 104 4.63 -3.74 -3.53
CA CYS A 104 5.12 -5.11 -3.41
C CYS A 104 3.96 -6.10 -3.38
N SER A 105 2.98 -5.90 -2.52
CA SER A 105 1.79 -6.76 -2.43
C SER A 105 0.89 -6.63 -3.66
N ALA A 106 0.70 -5.40 -4.17
CA ALA A 106 -0.18 -5.16 -5.32
C ALA A 106 0.38 -5.68 -6.65
N TRP A 107 1.70 -5.57 -6.87
CA TRP A 107 2.34 -5.81 -8.19
C TRP A 107 3.63 -6.64 -8.14
N GLY A 108 4.04 -7.16 -6.98
CA GLY A 108 5.33 -7.81 -6.80
C GLY A 108 6.49 -6.85 -6.45
N GLY A 109 6.37 -5.57 -6.82
CA GLY A 109 7.31 -4.50 -6.45
C GLY A 109 8.77 -4.75 -6.81
N VAL A 110 9.68 -4.24 -5.98
CA VAL A 110 11.13 -4.35 -6.18
C VAL A 110 11.59 -5.81 -6.19
N ALA A 111 11.00 -6.68 -5.36
CA ALA A 111 11.40 -8.08 -5.28
C ALA A 111 11.10 -8.86 -6.57
N ALA A 112 10.01 -8.49 -7.28
CA ALA A 112 9.65 -9.12 -8.56
C ALA A 112 10.37 -8.51 -9.77
N ALA A 113 11.05 -7.37 -9.59
CA ALA A 113 11.73 -6.68 -10.68
C ALA A 113 13.00 -7.42 -11.14
N GLY A 114 13.35 -7.26 -12.43
CA GLY A 114 14.57 -7.83 -13.00
C GLY A 114 14.57 -9.35 -13.01
N VAL A 115 15.58 -9.97 -12.40
CA VAL A 115 15.77 -11.44 -12.41
C VAL A 115 14.83 -12.20 -11.48
N ASN A 116 14.16 -11.52 -10.57
CA ASN A 116 13.22 -12.09 -9.61
C ASN A 116 13.70 -13.40 -8.96
N PRO A 117 14.74 -13.38 -8.15
CA PRO A 117 15.42 -14.60 -7.69
C PRO A 117 14.55 -15.49 -6.80
N THR A 118 13.54 -14.92 -6.13
CA THR A 118 12.65 -15.63 -5.21
C THR A 118 11.32 -16.06 -5.85
N GLY A 119 11.09 -15.72 -7.12
CA GLY A 119 9.80 -15.93 -7.76
C GLY A 119 8.69 -15.15 -7.06
N ALA A 120 8.98 -13.89 -6.69
CA ALA A 120 8.04 -13.00 -6.02
C ALA A 120 6.90 -12.60 -6.95
N VAL A 121 5.67 -12.68 -6.46
CA VAL A 121 4.44 -12.34 -7.20
C VAL A 121 3.56 -11.43 -6.37
N SER A 122 2.50 -10.90 -7.00
CA SER A 122 1.46 -10.12 -6.33
C SER A 122 0.51 -11.00 -5.51
N LEU A 123 -0.21 -10.37 -4.58
CA LEU A 123 -1.24 -11.06 -3.80
C LEU A 123 -2.40 -11.57 -4.68
N GLN A 124 -2.75 -10.84 -5.75
CA GLN A 124 -3.81 -11.27 -6.67
C GLN A 124 -3.45 -12.57 -7.41
N GLU A 125 -2.16 -12.77 -7.75
CA GLU A 125 -1.68 -14.01 -8.37
C GLU A 125 -1.74 -15.21 -7.43
N VAL A 126 -1.54 -14.98 -6.13
CA VAL A 126 -1.64 -16.01 -5.07
C VAL A 126 -3.07 -16.40 -4.77
N LEU A 127 -4.01 -15.47 -4.95
CA LEU A 127 -5.43 -15.63 -4.61
C LEU A 127 -6.32 -15.49 -5.86
N PRO A 128 -6.21 -16.39 -6.85
CA PRO A 128 -7.03 -16.32 -8.05
C PRO A 128 -8.51 -16.50 -7.67
N GLY A 129 -9.38 -15.69 -8.28
CA GLY A 129 -10.83 -15.74 -8.03
C GLY A 129 -11.32 -14.97 -6.80
N LYS A 130 -10.42 -14.39 -6.00
CA LYS A 130 -10.78 -13.45 -4.93
C LYS A 130 -10.52 -12.02 -5.39
N THR A 131 -11.36 -11.07 -4.97
CA THR A 131 -11.13 -9.65 -5.19
C THR A 131 -10.13 -9.15 -4.15
N VAL A 132 -8.96 -8.72 -4.62
CA VAL A 132 -7.94 -8.07 -3.81
C VAL A 132 -8.00 -6.57 -4.06
N ILE A 133 -8.17 -5.77 -3.01
CA ILE A 133 -8.16 -4.31 -3.09
C ILE A 133 -6.72 -3.85 -3.09
N ASN A 134 -6.25 -3.29 -4.19
CA ASN A 134 -4.87 -2.84 -4.34
C ASN A 134 -4.71 -1.38 -3.90
N ILE A 135 -3.78 -1.15 -2.98
CA ILE A 135 -3.38 0.20 -2.52
C ILE A 135 -1.89 0.38 -2.81
N PRO A 136 -1.51 0.58 -4.10
CA PRO A 136 -0.12 0.68 -4.49
C PRO A 136 0.53 1.98 -4.02
N GLY A 137 1.85 1.92 -3.88
CA GLY A 137 2.76 2.97 -3.46
C GLY A 137 3.98 2.33 -2.79
N CYS A 138 5.10 3.04 -2.69
CA CYS A 138 6.30 2.48 -2.05
C CYS A 138 6.98 3.54 -1.14
N PRO A 139 6.38 3.75 0.05
CA PRO A 139 5.09 3.23 0.54
C PRO A 139 3.88 4.00 -0.02
N PRO A 140 2.64 3.48 0.10
CA PRO A 140 1.44 4.22 -0.25
C PRO A 140 1.17 5.33 0.78
N ASN A 141 0.40 6.34 0.37
CA ASN A 141 -0.10 7.33 1.30
C ASN A 141 -1.01 6.65 2.34
N PRO A 142 -0.76 6.79 3.66
CA PRO A 142 -1.50 6.11 4.70
C PRO A 142 -3.00 6.44 4.68
N HIS A 143 -3.38 7.65 4.28
CA HIS A 143 -4.78 8.07 4.21
C HIS A 143 -5.57 7.31 3.14
N ASN A 144 -4.92 6.80 2.08
CA ASN A 144 -5.58 5.94 1.09
C ASN A 144 -5.98 4.59 1.71
N PHE A 145 -5.13 4.04 2.56
CA PHE A 145 -5.44 2.83 3.33
C PHE A 145 -6.53 3.10 4.36
N LEU A 146 -6.36 4.13 5.19
CA LEU A 146 -7.31 4.50 6.24
C LEU A 146 -8.71 4.79 5.68
N ALA A 147 -8.81 5.54 4.58
CA ALA A 147 -10.09 5.80 3.92
C ALA A 147 -10.73 4.53 3.35
N THR A 148 -9.93 3.59 2.86
CA THR A 148 -10.44 2.29 2.38
C THR A 148 -11.01 1.46 3.54
N VAL A 149 -10.27 1.37 4.66
CA VAL A 149 -10.72 0.66 5.86
C VAL A 149 -11.98 1.31 6.44
N ALA A 150 -11.99 2.64 6.59
CA ALA A 150 -13.14 3.39 7.07
C ALA A 150 -14.38 3.18 6.18
N HIS A 151 -14.20 3.14 4.86
CA HIS A 151 -15.30 2.83 3.93
C HIS A 151 -15.85 1.43 4.15
N ILE A 152 -14.98 0.42 4.31
CA ILE A 152 -15.40 -0.97 4.56
C ILE A 152 -16.18 -1.07 5.88
N ILE A 153 -15.68 -0.43 6.95
CA ILE A 153 -16.34 -0.43 8.26
C ILE A 153 -17.71 0.24 8.18
N THR A 154 -17.80 1.39 7.51
CA THR A 154 -19.02 2.20 7.46
C THR A 154 -20.10 1.56 6.59
N TYR A 155 -19.73 0.99 5.45
CA TYR A 155 -20.68 0.53 4.42
C TYR A 155 -20.75 -1.00 4.27
N GLY A 156 -19.92 -1.77 4.96
CA GLY A 156 -19.85 -3.23 4.87
C GLY A 156 -19.41 -3.77 3.51
N LYS A 157 -18.82 -2.92 2.66
CA LYS A 157 -18.38 -3.28 1.30
C LYS A 157 -17.18 -2.44 0.87
N PRO A 158 -16.37 -2.93 -0.08
CA PRO A 158 -15.26 -2.15 -0.63
C PRO A 158 -15.74 -0.87 -1.32
N PRO A 159 -14.89 0.19 -1.38
CA PRO A 159 -15.15 1.35 -2.22
C PRO A 159 -15.21 0.96 -3.69
N LYS A 160 -15.68 1.90 -4.55
CA LYS A 160 -15.63 1.69 -6.00
C LYS A 160 -14.17 1.47 -6.42
N LEU A 161 -13.93 0.37 -7.14
CA LEU A 161 -12.62 0.00 -7.67
C LEU A 161 -12.52 0.28 -9.17
N ASP A 162 -11.31 0.51 -9.66
CA ASP A 162 -10.99 0.58 -11.08
C ASP A 162 -10.69 -0.84 -11.64
N ASP A 163 -10.27 -0.90 -12.92
CA ASP A 163 -9.89 -2.13 -13.63
C ASP A 163 -8.68 -2.88 -13.03
N LYS A 164 -7.92 -2.22 -12.17
CA LYS A 164 -6.78 -2.78 -11.43
C LYS A 164 -7.10 -3.01 -9.96
N ASN A 165 -8.37 -3.04 -9.61
CA ASN A 165 -8.86 -3.18 -8.23
C ASN A 165 -8.35 -2.11 -7.26
N ARG A 166 -8.05 -0.88 -7.75
CA ARG A 166 -7.63 0.23 -6.90
C ARG A 166 -8.83 1.12 -6.54
N PRO A 167 -8.94 1.64 -5.32
CA PRO A 167 -9.98 2.59 -4.94
C PRO A 167 -9.98 3.83 -5.85
N THR A 168 -11.10 4.09 -6.54
CA THR A 168 -11.17 5.20 -7.51
C THR A 168 -11.06 6.58 -6.88
N PHE A 169 -11.39 6.73 -5.58
CA PHE A 169 -11.20 8.00 -4.88
C PHE A 169 -9.71 8.37 -4.75
N ALA A 170 -8.81 7.37 -4.70
CA ALA A 170 -7.38 7.56 -4.57
C ALA A 170 -6.64 7.50 -5.91
N TYR A 171 -7.09 6.61 -6.81
CA TYR A 171 -6.36 6.29 -8.05
C TYR A 171 -7.18 6.53 -9.31
N GLY A 172 -8.26 7.31 -9.25
CA GLY A 172 -9.13 7.58 -10.39
C GLY A 172 -8.68 8.74 -11.27
N ARG A 173 -7.59 9.45 -10.92
CA ARG A 173 -7.10 10.64 -11.65
C ARG A 173 -5.60 10.57 -11.84
N LEU A 174 -5.11 11.19 -12.90
CA LEU A 174 -3.69 11.37 -13.11
C LEU A 174 -3.13 12.43 -12.14
N ILE A 175 -1.94 12.19 -11.60
CA ILE A 175 -1.25 13.15 -10.73
C ILE A 175 -1.06 14.50 -11.46
N HIS A 176 -0.72 14.45 -12.73
CA HIS A 176 -0.52 15.62 -13.57
C HIS A 176 -1.75 16.55 -13.65
N GLU A 177 -2.99 16.00 -13.58
CA GLU A 177 -4.22 16.81 -13.70
C GLU A 177 -4.37 17.83 -12.57
N HIS A 178 -3.87 17.52 -11.39
CA HIS A 178 -3.99 18.34 -10.18
C HIS A 178 -2.65 18.76 -9.57
N CYS A 179 -1.56 18.62 -10.35
CA CYS A 179 -0.23 19.03 -9.89
C CYS A 179 -0.15 20.56 -9.76
N GLU A 180 0.38 21.06 -8.65
CA GLU A 180 0.59 22.51 -8.43
C GLU A 180 1.51 23.13 -9.48
N ARG A 181 2.38 22.33 -10.11
CA ARG A 181 3.29 22.75 -11.19
C ARG A 181 2.63 22.72 -12.58
N ARG A 182 1.35 22.34 -12.68
CA ARG A 182 0.63 22.28 -13.97
C ARG A 182 0.61 23.62 -14.72
N PRO A 183 0.43 24.78 -14.10
CA PRO A 183 0.49 26.06 -14.80
C PRO A 183 1.84 26.33 -15.47
N HIS A 184 2.93 25.82 -14.89
CA HIS A 184 4.26 25.92 -15.50
C HIS A 184 4.39 25.00 -16.72
N PHE A 185 3.80 23.81 -16.68
CA PHE A 185 3.74 22.92 -17.85
C PHE A 185 3.00 23.59 -19.00
N ASP A 186 1.83 24.13 -18.76
CA ASP A 186 0.99 24.79 -19.75
C ASP A 186 1.66 26.06 -20.35
N ALA A 187 2.51 26.73 -19.58
CA ALA A 187 3.32 27.88 -19.99
C ALA A 187 4.68 27.52 -20.61
N GLY A 188 5.00 26.22 -20.76
CA GLY A 188 6.29 25.77 -21.31
C GLY A 188 7.50 26.02 -20.39
N ARG A 189 7.28 26.24 -19.10
CA ARG A 189 8.34 26.47 -18.11
C ARG A 189 8.75 25.16 -17.45
N PHE A 190 9.94 24.68 -17.78
CA PHE A 190 10.47 23.40 -17.30
C PHE A 190 11.81 23.59 -16.60
N ALA A 191 11.99 22.92 -15.45
CA ALA A 191 13.31 22.74 -14.88
C ALA A 191 14.14 21.84 -15.81
N LYS A 192 15.40 22.22 -16.06
CA LYS A 192 16.31 21.49 -16.95
C LYS A 192 17.28 20.60 -16.19
N GLU A 193 17.61 21.01 -14.95
CA GLU A 193 18.50 20.28 -14.05
C GLU A 193 17.98 20.39 -12.62
N PHE A 194 18.26 19.40 -11.79
CA PHE A 194 17.96 19.48 -10.36
C PHE A 194 18.81 20.59 -9.71
N GLY A 195 18.15 21.54 -9.05
CA GLY A 195 18.82 22.66 -8.40
C GLY A 195 19.05 23.87 -9.30
N ASP A 196 18.64 23.87 -10.57
CA ASP A 196 18.67 25.06 -11.42
C ASP A 196 17.63 26.11 -10.95
N GLU A 197 17.61 27.25 -11.62
CA GLU A 197 16.66 28.33 -11.32
C GLU A 197 15.21 27.84 -11.46
N GLY A 198 14.90 27.15 -12.56
CA GLY A 198 13.56 26.62 -12.80
C GLY A 198 13.12 25.64 -11.72
N HIS A 199 14.03 24.77 -11.24
CA HIS A 199 13.74 23.86 -10.15
C HIS A 199 13.45 24.62 -8.83
N ARG A 200 14.26 25.65 -8.50
CA ARG A 200 14.06 26.50 -7.31
C ARG A 200 12.77 27.33 -7.37
N GLU A 201 12.43 27.80 -8.57
CA GLU A 201 11.19 28.55 -8.84
C GLU A 201 9.92 27.66 -8.94
N GLY A 202 10.07 26.35 -8.74
CA GLY A 202 8.94 25.44 -8.76
C GLY A 202 8.42 25.09 -10.17
N TRP A 203 9.20 25.26 -11.24
CA TRP A 203 8.80 24.94 -12.60
C TRP A 203 8.56 23.44 -12.79
N CYS A 204 7.86 23.08 -13.88
CA CYS A 204 7.49 21.71 -14.15
C CYS A 204 8.71 20.78 -14.31
N LEU A 205 8.66 19.61 -13.67
CA LEU A 205 9.75 18.62 -13.67
C LEU A 205 9.63 17.61 -14.84
N TYR A 206 8.81 17.89 -15.85
CA TYR A 206 8.58 16.96 -16.97
C TYR A 206 9.88 16.56 -17.67
N HIS A 207 10.79 17.52 -17.90
CA HIS A 207 12.08 17.25 -18.53
C HIS A 207 13.06 16.49 -17.62
N LEU A 208 12.78 16.40 -16.32
CA LEU A 208 13.57 15.62 -15.36
C LEU A 208 13.01 14.21 -15.13
N GLY A 209 12.07 13.77 -15.98
CA GLY A 209 11.54 12.43 -15.96
C GLY A 209 10.27 12.23 -15.11
N CYS A 210 9.54 13.32 -14.80
CA CYS A 210 8.30 13.23 -14.05
C CYS A 210 7.28 12.29 -14.73
N LYS A 211 6.80 11.29 -13.99
CA LYS A 211 5.80 10.31 -14.43
C LYS A 211 4.35 10.72 -14.13
N GLY A 212 4.14 11.92 -13.61
CA GLY A 212 2.80 12.43 -13.28
C GLY A 212 1.75 12.29 -14.39
N PRO A 213 2.08 12.53 -15.68
CA PRO A 213 1.17 12.35 -16.80
C PRO A 213 0.70 10.91 -17.05
N GLU A 214 1.41 9.92 -16.53
CA GLU A 214 1.13 8.49 -16.73
C GLU A 214 0.71 7.78 -15.44
N THR A 215 0.80 8.47 -14.29
CA THR A 215 0.58 7.87 -12.97
C THR A 215 -0.75 8.31 -12.39
N TYR A 216 -1.60 7.33 -12.10
CA TYR A 216 -2.85 7.54 -11.38
C TYR A 216 -2.60 7.59 -9.88
N GLY A 217 -3.07 8.66 -9.23
CA GLY A 217 -2.92 8.85 -7.80
C GLY A 217 -3.39 10.23 -7.34
N ASN A 218 -3.57 10.38 -6.04
CA ASN A 218 -4.01 11.63 -5.42
C ASN A 218 -2.85 12.38 -4.71
N CYS A 219 -1.61 11.99 -4.99
CA CYS A 219 -0.41 12.56 -4.33
C CYS A 219 -0.27 14.07 -4.52
N SER A 220 -0.83 14.62 -5.60
CA SER A 220 -0.79 16.07 -5.87
C SER A 220 -1.80 16.89 -5.03
N THR A 221 -2.80 16.23 -4.46
CA THR A 221 -3.85 16.87 -3.65
C THR A 221 -3.87 16.41 -2.20
N LEU A 222 -3.42 15.19 -1.95
CA LEU A 222 -3.31 14.63 -0.62
C LEU A 222 -1.82 14.55 -0.24
N GLN A 223 -1.42 15.39 0.70
CA GLN A 223 -0.06 15.43 1.21
C GLN A 223 0.29 14.13 1.94
N PHE A 224 1.54 13.72 1.82
CA PHE A 224 2.02 12.56 2.54
C PHE A 224 2.19 12.90 4.03
N CYS A 225 1.56 12.14 4.91
CA CYS A 225 1.60 12.32 6.36
C CYS A 225 1.05 13.67 6.87
N ASP A 226 0.17 14.34 6.12
CA ASP A 226 -0.41 15.65 6.48
C ASP A 226 0.61 16.75 6.81
N VAL A 227 1.85 16.56 6.43
CA VAL A 227 2.90 17.58 6.59
C VAL A 227 2.82 18.53 5.41
N GLY A 228 2.57 19.82 5.70
CA GLY A 228 2.45 20.84 4.68
C GLY A 228 3.62 20.88 3.71
N GLY A 229 3.33 20.85 2.41
CA GLY A 229 4.33 20.90 1.35
C GLY A 229 5.07 19.60 1.05
N VAL A 230 4.66 18.47 1.62
CA VAL A 230 5.29 17.17 1.34
C VAL A 230 4.44 16.38 0.36
N TRP A 231 4.79 16.46 -0.92
CA TRP A 231 4.26 15.62 -2.00
C TRP A 231 5.38 14.81 -2.63
N PRO A 232 5.23 13.51 -2.81
CA PRO A 232 6.27 12.72 -3.47
C PRO A 232 6.58 13.22 -4.89
N VAL A 233 5.57 13.71 -5.61
CA VAL A 233 5.71 14.16 -7.01
C VAL A 233 6.10 15.63 -7.12
N ALA A 234 5.63 16.52 -6.24
CA ALA A 234 5.85 17.96 -6.38
C ALA A 234 7.17 18.47 -5.80
N ILE A 235 7.87 17.70 -4.99
CA ILE A 235 9.10 18.10 -4.29
C ILE A 235 10.39 17.54 -4.90
N GLY A 236 10.36 17.15 -6.17
CA GLY A 236 11.53 16.65 -6.87
C GLY A 236 11.58 15.17 -7.10
N HIS A 237 10.50 14.46 -6.78
CA HIS A 237 10.31 13.08 -7.20
C HIS A 237 9.40 13.05 -8.43
N PRO A 238 9.91 12.62 -9.59
CA PRO A 238 9.10 12.40 -10.78
C PRO A 238 8.17 11.21 -10.63
#